data_4fc9f7d1c7a3ab488e2499b9d21785c7
#
_entry.id   4fc9f7d1c7a3ab488e2499b9d21785c7
#
_cell.length_a   1.000
_cell.length_b   1.000
_cell.length_c   1.000
_cell.angle_alpha   90.00
_cell.angle_beta   90.00
_cell.angle_gamma   90.00
#
_symmetry.space_group_name_H-M   'P 1'
#
loop_
_entity.id
_entity.type
_entity.pdbx_description
1 polymer ?
#
loop_
_entity_poly.entity_id
_entity_poly.type
_entity_poly.pdbx_seq_one_letter_code
_entity_poly.pdbx_strand_id
1 'polypeptide(L)'
;MELAEFLRETQASVRSQMQEGALYEELVYASIVMEHMAEIGMTFEPVECYYEGKVGNATLRLGGYALSDDNDQLDLFVSLYEGVNEPTAIPDAETKQAVEQCFRFLSLVPKAKWHQNLILQATFDHLLKLYKQSTTILSRSAYL
;
A
#
# COMPACT_ATOMS: atom_id res chain seq x y z
N MET A 1 20.06 13.46 4.30
CA MET A 1 19.92 12.86 2.94
C MET A 1 18.97 13.73 2.14
N GLU A 2 19.39 14.20 0.99
CA GLU A 2 18.51 14.96 0.10
C GLU A 2 17.60 14.01 -0.70
N LEU A 3 16.40 14.48 -1.07
CA LEU A 3 15.42 13.67 -1.81
C LEU A 3 16.01 13.07 -3.09
N ALA A 4 16.81 13.82 -3.83
CA ALA A 4 17.44 13.35 -5.06
C ALA A 4 18.49 12.23 -4.81
N GLU A 5 19.18 12.28 -3.68
CA GLU A 5 20.13 11.25 -3.26
C GLU A 5 19.38 9.97 -2.87
N PHE A 6 18.37 10.09 -2.02
CA PHE A 6 17.49 8.97 -1.64
C PHE A 6 16.90 8.27 -2.87
N LEU A 7 16.37 9.03 -3.82
CA LEU A 7 15.80 8.47 -5.03
C LEU A 7 16.84 7.70 -5.87
N ARG A 8 18.05 8.24 -6.03
CA ARG A 8 19.13 7.57 -6.78
C ARG A 8 19.57 6.26 -6.11
N GLU A 9 19.70 6.26 -4.80
CA GLU A 9 20.05 5.06 -4.02
C GLU A 9 18.95 4.02 -4.10
N THR A 10 17.68 4.43 -3.96
CA THR A 10 16.52 3.55 -4.11
C THR A 10 16.48 2.92 -5.50
N GLN A 11 16.68 3.71 -6.56
CA GLN A 11 16.71 3.19 -7.93
C GLN A 11 17.89 2.26 -8.19
N ALA A 12 19.04 2.50 -7.55
CA ALA A 12 20.18 1.56 -7.62
C ALA A 12 19.85 0.22 -6.95
N SER A 13 19.17 0.25 -5.80
CA SER A 13 18.70 -0.95 -5.09
C SER A 13 17.65 -1.71 -5.89
N VAL A 14 16.69 -1.02 -6.50
CA VAL A 14 15.71 -1.64 -7.41
C VAL A 14 16.43 -2.38 -8.54
N ARG A 15 17.36 -1.74 -9.22
CA ARG A 15 18.14 -2.38 -10.30
C ARG A 15 18.92 -3.61 -9.83
N SER A 16 19.52 -3.55 -8.64
CA SER A 16 20.24 -4.68 -8.06
C SER A 16 19.31 -5.87 -7.83
N GLN A 17 18.18 -5.64 -7.19
CA GLN A 17 17.21 -6.70 -6.91
C GLN A 17 16.57 -7.28 -8.19
N MET A 18 16.37 -6.46 -9.21
CA MET A 18 15.91 -6.95 -10.51
C MET A 18 16.94 -7.89 -11.18
N GLN A 19 18.25 -7.62 -11.03
CA GLN A 19 19.31 -8.51 -11.50
C GLN A 19 19.36 -9.82 -10.71
N GLU A 20 18.95 -9.80 -9.45
CA GLU A 20 18.85 -10.98 -8.56
C GLU A 20 17.58 -11.81 -8.80
N GLY A 21 16.70 -11.38 -9.69
CA GLY A 21 15.52 -12.14 -10.12
C GLY A 21 14.18 -11.63 -9.59
N ALA A 22 14.10 -10.41 -9.04
CA ALA A 22 12.82 -9.78 -8.71
C ALA A 22 11.97 -9.59 -9.99
N LEU A 23 10.65 -9.74 -9.86
CA LEU A 23 9.76 -9.78 -11.02
C LEU A 23 9.32 -8.39 -11.51
N TYR A 24 9.12 -7.44 -10.59
CA TYR A 24 8.56 -6.13 -10.90
C TYR A 24 9.27 -5.01 -10.15
N GLU A 25 9.76 -4.01 -10.88
CA GLU A 25 10.45 -2.84 -10.32
C GLU A 25 9.57 -2.05 -9.36
N GLU A 26 8.29 -1.87 -9.68
CA GLU A 26 7.34 -1.15 -8.82
C GLU A 26 7.19 -1.79 -7.43
N LEU A 27 7.16 -3.11 -7.35
CA LEU A 27 7.04 -3.82 -6.08
C LEU A 27 8.29 -3.66 -5.22
N VAL A 28 9.46 -3.79 -5.84
CA VAL A 28 10.75 -3.59 -5.16
C VAL A 28 10.87 -2.16 -4.65
N TYR A 29 10.51 -1.18 -5.48
CA TYR A 29 10.49 0.22 -5.09
C TYR A 29 9.54 0.48 -3.91
N ALA A 30 8.31 -0.02 -4.01
CA ALA A 30 7.32 0.14 -2.94
C ALA A 30 7.78 -0.47 -1.62
N SER A 31 8.37 -1.67 -1.64
CA SER A 31 8.95 -2.32 -0.47
C SER A 31 10.02 -1.46 0.19
N ILE A 32 11.02 -1.02 -0.57
CA ILE A 32 12.13 -0.19 -0.06
C ILE A 32 11.59 1.10 0.57
N VAL A 33 10.63 1.77 -0.08
CA VAL A 33 10.07 3.02 0.45
C VAL A 33 9.24 2.79 1.71
N MET A 34 8.41 1.75 1.74
CA MET A 34 7.62 1.40 2.93
C MET A 34 8.50 1.06 4.13
N GLU A 35 9.55 0.27 3.92
CA GLU A 35 10.53 -0.06 4.97
C GLU A 35 11.24 1.21 5.48
N HIS A 36 11.69 2.07 4.58
CA HIS A 36 12.31 3.33 4.98
C HIS A 36 11.36 4.24 5.77
N MET A 37 10.09 4.33 5.38
CA MET A 37 9.08 5.07 6.14
C MET A 37 8.91 4.52 7.56
N ALA A 38 8.97 3.20 7.73
CA ALA A 38 8.92 2.57 9.05
C ALA A 38 10.18 2.87 9.86
N GLU A 39 11.37 2.78 9.27
CA GLU A 39 12.64 3.08 9.93
C GLU A 39 12.72 4.51 10.48
N ILE A 40 12.18 5.48 9.75
CA ILE A 40 12.14 6.88 10.19
C ILE A 40 10.91 7.23 11.06
N GLY A 41 10.09 6.24 11.39
CA GLY A 41 8.95 6.40 12.29
C GLY A 41 7.72 7.09 11.67
N MET A 42 7.62 7.15 10.35
CA MET A 42 6.44 7.71 9.65
C MET A 42 5.27 6.73 9.60
N THR A 43 5.55 5.45 9.71
CA THR A 43 4.55 4.38 9.71
C THR A 43 5.00 3.23 10.61
N PHE A 44 4.19 2.19 10.71
CA PHE A 44 4.48 0.96 11.44
C PHE A 44 5.15 -0.06 10.52
N GLU A 45 5.48 -1.24 11.04
CA GLU A 45 6.06 -2.32 10.25
C GLU A 45 5.14 -2.67 9.06
N PRO A 46 5.59 -2.51 7.83
CA PRO A 46 4.75 -2.68 6.66
C PRO A 46 4.60 -4.15 6.28
N VAL A 47 3.43 -4.47 5.77
CA VAL A 47 3.14 -5.75 5.13
C VAL A 47 2.95 -5.52 3.63
N GLU A 48 3.78 -6.14 2.83
CA GLU A 48 3.63 -6.12 1.38
C GLU A 48 2.35 -6.87 0.98
N CYS A 49 1.51 -6.21 0.21
CA CYS A 49 0.26 -6.79 -0.28
C CYS A 49 -0.13 -6.11 -1.59
N TYR A 50 0.56 -6.48 -2.66
CA TYR A 50 0.24 -5.91 -3.96
C TYR A 50 -1.05 -6.50 -4.52
N TYR A 51 -1.95 -5.62 -4.89
CA TYR A 51 -3.16 -5.94 -5.61
C TYR A 51 -3.50 -4.85 -6.63
N GLU A 52 -3.79 -5.26 -7.86
CA GLU A 52 -4.40 -4.44 -8.88
C GLU A 52 -5.47 -5.25 -9.60
N GLY A 53 -6.69 -4.75 -9.65
CA GLY A 53 -7.80 -5.48 -10.25
C GLY A 53 -9.08 -4.67 -10.33
N LYS A 54 -10.15 -5.31 -10.80
CA LYS A 54 -11.46 -4.69 -10.95
C LYS A 54 -12.54 -5.45 -10.19
N VAL A 55 -13.44 -4.67 -9.59
CA VAL A 55 -14.72 -5.17 -9.07
C VAL A 55 -15.82 -4.41 -9.82
N GLY A 56 -16.52 -5.11 -10.72
CA GLY A 56 -17.40 -4.44 -11.68
C GLY A 56 -16.58 -3.49 -12.57
N ASN A 57 -16.96 -2.22 -12.61
CA ASN A 57 -16.26 -1.17 -13.35
C ASN A 57 -15.23 -0.40 -12.51
N ALA A 58 -15.14 -0.70 -11.21
CA ALA A 58 -14.22 -0.01 -10.30
C ALA A 58 -12.84 -0.68 -10.28
N THR A 59 -11.80 0.09 -10.59
CA THR A 59 -10.43 -0.35 -10.41
C THR A 59 -10.02 -0.20 -8.95
N LEU A 60 -9.37 -1.22 -8.40
CA LEU A 60 -8.83 -1.28 -7.06
C LEU A 60 -7.31 -1.40 -7.13
N ARG A 61 -6.60 -0.75 -6.23
CA ARG A 61 -5.15 -0.80 -6.17
C ARG A 61 -4.66 -0.72 -4.72
N LEU A 62 -3.70 -1.57 -4.37
CA LEU A 62 -3.04 -1.58 -3.07
C LEU A 62 -1.59 -2.04 -3.25
N GLY A 63 -0.63 -1.38 -2.61
CA GLY A 63 0.77 -1.78 -2.58
C GLY A 63 1.17 -2.48 -1.30
N GLY A 64 0.51 -2.14 -0.19
CA GLY A 64 0.77 -2.71 1.12
C GLY A 64 -0.04 -2.02 2.20
N TYR A 65 0.16 -2.43 3.43
CA TYR A 65 -0.44 -1.81 4.60
C TYR A 65 0.47 -1.89 5.82
N ALA A 66 0.24 -1.03 6.80
CA ALA A 66 0.85 -1.14 8.11
C ALA A 66 -0.21 -0.92 9.19
N LEU A 67 -0.04 -1.58 10.32
CA LEU A 67 -0.96 -1.49 11.44
C LEU A 67 -0.20 -1.10 12.69
N SER A 68 -0.74 -0.17 13.47
CA SER A 68 -0.20 0.19 14.78
C SER A 68 -0.26 -0.99 15.75
N ASP A 69 0.65 -1.00 16.74
CA ASP A 69 0.71 -2.04 17.76
C ASP A 69 -0.60 -2.18 18.55
N ASP A 70 -1.29 -1.06 18.76
CA ASP A 70 -2.60 -1.01 19.45
C ASP A 70 -3.80 -1.30 18.53
N ASN A 71 -3.56 -1.55 17.24
CA ASN A 71 -4.60 -1.78 16.21
C ASN A 71 -5.60 -0.64 16.04
N ASP A 72 -5.21 0.59 16.32
CA ASP A 72 -6.06 1.78 16.24
C ASP A 72 -5.79 2.63 14.99
N GLN A 73 -4.67 2.38 14.29
CA GLN A 73 -4.31 3.05 13.04
C GLN A 73 -3.94 2.02 11.98
N LEU A 74 -4.52 2.19 10.81
CA LEU A 74 -4.22 1.41 9.60
C LEU A 74 -3.73 2.35 8.50
N ASP A 75 -2.50 2.20 8.10
CA ASP A 75 -1.91 2.89 6.95
C ASP A 75 -2.02 2.00 5.71
N LEU A 76 -2.48 2.57 4.61
CA LEU A 76 -2.55 1.89 3.31
C LEU A 76 -1.55 2.55 2.35
N PHE A 77 -0.85 1.75 1.60
CA PHE A 77 0.13 2.19 0.63
C PHE A 77 -0.32 1.93 -0.79
N VAL A 78 -0.13 2.91 -1.64
CA VAL A 78 -0.26 2.80 -3.08
C VAL A 78 0.94 3.51 -3.71
N SER A 79 1.59 2.88 -4.67
CA SER A 79 2.74 3.44 -5.36
C SER A 79 2.37 3.99 -6.73
N LEU A 80 3.06 5.06 -7.13
CA LEU A 80 3.13 5.55 -8.48
C LEU A 80 4.61 5.52 -8.87
N TYR A 81 4.99 4.55 -9.69
CA TYR A 81 6.38 4.30 -10.04
C TYR A 81 6.64 4.63 -11.51
N GLU A 82 7.57 5.56 -11.75
CA GLU A 82 7.95 5.98 -13.10
C GLU A 82 9.38 5.58 -13.50
N GLY A 83 10.14 4.97 -12.59
CA GLY A 83 11.51 4.51 -12.87
C GLY A 83 12.52 5.62 -13.13
N VAL A 84 12.24 6.84 -12.67
CA VAL A 84 13.10 8.02 -12.88
C VAL A 84 14.21 8.11 -11.83
N ASN A 85 15.35 8.72 -12.19
CA ASN A 85 16.48 8.91 -11.27
C ASN A 85 16.55 10.30 -10.64
N GLU A 86 15.65 11.19 -11.03
CA GLU A 86 15.55 12.55 -10.50
C GLU A 86 14.12 12.85 -10.07
N PRO A 87 13.92 13.67 -9.03
CA PRO A 87 12.60 14.04 -8.57
C PRO A 87 11.78 14.69 -9.69
N THR A 88 10.66 14.10 -10.00
CA THR A 88 9.73 14.57 -11.03
C THR A 88 8.35 14.78 -10.41
N ALA A 89 7.65 15.82 -10.81
CA ALA A 89 6.31 16.06 -10.36
C ALA A 89 5.34 15.07 -10.99
N ILE A 90 4.58 14.36 -10.15
CA ILE A 90 3.47 13.51 -10.60
C ILE A 90 2.22 14.39 -10.71
N PRO A 91 1.44 14.30 -11.79
CA PRO A 91 0.19 15.05 -11.92
C PRO A 91 -0.79 14.77 -10.77
N ASP A 92 -1.41 15.82 -10.25
CA ASP A 92 -2.40 15.71 -9.15
C ASP A 92 -3.55 14.74 -9.49
N ALA A 93 -3.95 14.69 -10.76
CA ALA A 93 -5.00 13.78 -11.22
C ALA A 93 -4.61 12.31 -11.04
N GLU A 94 -3.35 11.94 -11.32
CA GLU A 94 -2.87 10.58 -11.15
C GLU A 94 -2.76 10.20 -9.68
N THR A 95 -2.22 11.09 -8.86
CA THR A 95 -2.15 10.91 -7.41
C THR A 95 -3.55 10.72 -6.81
N LYS A 96 -4.49 11.58 -7.17
CA LYS A 96 -5.88 11.49 -6.72
C LYS A 96 -6.53 10.18 -7.15
N GLN A 97 -6.33 9.78 -8.40
CA GLN A 97 -6.86 8.52 -8.92
C GLN A 97 -6.31 7.31 -8.16
N ALA A 98 -5.00 7.26 -7.89
CA ALA A 98 -4.37 6.18 -7.15
C ALA A 98 -4.93 6.09 -5.72
N VAL A 99 -5.07 7.22 -5.03
CA VAL A 99 -5.67 7.30 -3.70
C VAL A 99 -7.13 6.83 -3.71
N GLU A 100 -7.94 7.24 -4.67
CA GLU A 100 -9.32 6.79 -4.82
C GLU A 100 -9.41 5.26 -5.06
N GLN A 101 -8.53 4.71 -5.88
CA GLN A 101 -8.46 3.27 -6.14
C GLN A 101 -8.08 2.49 -4.87
N CYS A 102 -7.18 3.03 -4.06
CA CYS A 102 -6.79 2.46 -2.78
C CYS A 102 -7.95 2.52 -1.76
N PHE A 103 -8.67 3.63 -1.67
CA PHE A 103 -9.84 3.73 -0.79
C PHE A 103 -10.99 2.79 -1.21
N ARG A 104 -11.22 2.61 -2.49
CA ARG A 104 -12.23 1.66 -3.00
C ARG A 104 -11.94 0.24 -2.56
N PHE A 105 -10.66 -0.11 -2.38
CA PHE A 105 -10.26 -1.39 -1.85
C PHE A 105 -10.93 -1.69 -0.52
N LEU A 106 -10.93 -0.77 0.43
CA LEU A 106 -11.58 -0.96 1.74
C LEU A 106 -13.10 -1.12 1.65
N SER A 107 -13.74 -0.42 0.72
CA SER A 107 -15.20 -0.41 0.61
C SER A 107 -15.78 -1.57 -0.21
N LEU A 108 -15.04 -2.08 -1.21
CA LEU A 108 -15.55 -3.08 -2.15
C LEU A 108 -15.07 -4.51 -1.86
N VAL A 109 -13.96 -4.66 -1.15
CA VAL A 109 -13.44 -5.97 -0.77
C VAL A 109 -14.43 -6.85 -0.01
N PRO A 110 -15.21 -6.33 0.96
CA PRO A 110 -16.21 -7.14 1.65
C PRO A 110 -17.30 -7.71 0.74
N LYS A 111 -17.47 -7.15 -0.46
CA LYS A 111 -18.53 -7.51 -1.41
C LYS A 111 -18.05 -8.41 -2.55
N ALA A 112 -16.74 -8.58 -2.70
CA ALA A 112 -16.17 -9.36 -3.78
C ALA A 112 -16.07 -10.84 -3.40
N LYS A 113 -16.49 -11.71 -4.32
CA LYS A 113 -16.30 -13.15 -4.19
C LYS A 113 -14.90 -13.50 -4.68
N TRP A 114 -13.93 -13.53 -3.78
CA TRP A 114 -12.53 -13.82 -4.06
C TRP A 114 -12.25 -15.33 -4.07
N HIS A 115 -12.62 -16.03 -5.11
CA HIS A 115 -12.51 -17.49 -5.15
C HIS A 115 -11.17 -18.05 -5.65
N GLN A 116 -10.18 -17.23 -6.02
CA GLN A 116 -9.02 -17.74 -6.77
C GLN A 116 -7.63 -17.45 -6.21
N ASN A 117 -7.48 -16.75 -5.08
CA ASN A 117 -6.16 -16.50 -4.51
C ASN A 117 -6.17 -16.56 -2.98
N LEU A 118 -5.73 -17.69 -2.43
CA LEU A 118 -5.72 -17.97 -0.98
C LEU A 118 -4.85 -16.98 -0.18
N ILE A 119 -3.77 -16.48 -0.76
CA ILE A 119 -2.86 -15.53 -0.07
C ILE A 119 -3.53 -14.17 0.04
N LEU A 120 -4.13 -13.70 -1.05
CA LEU A 120 -4.92 -12.47 -1.05
C LEU A 120 -6.12 -12.59 -0.10
N GLN A 121 -6.79 -13.73 -0.07
CA GLN A 121 -7.92 -13.95 0.82
C GLN A 121 -7.54 -13.90 2.29
N ALA A 122 -6.42 -14.52 2.69
CA ALA A 122 -5.94 -14.47 4.07
C ALA A 122 -5.56 -13.04 4.49
N THR A 123 -4.90 -12.29 3.60
CA THR A 123 -4.57 -10.87 3.84
C THR A 123 -5.84 -10.01 3.91
N PHE A 124 -6.82 -10.28 3.05
CA PHE A 124 -8.12 -9.62 3.05
C PHE A 124 -8.93 -9.88 4.31
N ASP A 125 -9.00 -11.13 4.74
CA ASP A 125 -9.71 -11.51 5.96
C ASP A 125 -9.08 -10.83 7.17
N HIS A 126 -7.76 -10.68 7.18
CA HIS A 126 -7.05 -9.94 8.21
C HIS A 126 -7.42 -8.44 8.17
N LEU A 127 -7.30 -7.78 7.01
CA LEU A 127 -7.67 -6.37 6.84
C LEU A 127 -9.14 -6.09 7.17
N LEU A 128 -10.05 -6.96 6.78
CA LEU A 128 -11.47 -6.87 7.12
C LEU A 128 -11.72 -6.99 8.62
N LYS A 129 -11.02 -7.90 9.28
CA LYS A 129 -11.11 -8.06 10.73
C LYS A 129 -10.65 -6.79 11.44
N LEU A 130 -9.57 -6.19 11.00
CA LEU A 130 -9.02 -4.95 11.52
C LEU A 130 -9.96 -3.75 11.26
N TYR A 131 -10.48 -3.63 10.05
CA TYR A 131 -11.44 -2.58 9.69
C TYR A 131 -12.72 -2.66 10.54
N LYS A 132 -13.27 -3.86 10.75
CA LYS A 132 -14.43 -4.06 11.62
C LYS A 132 -14.14 -3.72 13.08
N GLN A 133 -12.94 -4.00 13.56
CA GLN A 133 -12.52 -3.63 14.92
C GLN A 133 -12.38 -2.12 15.08
N SER A 134 -11.75 -1.42 14.12
CA SER A 134 -11.58 0.03 14.14
C SER A 134 -12.91 0.78 14.02
N THR A 135 -13.84 0.34 13.16
CA THR A 135 -15.18 0.94 13.05
C THR A 135 -16.01 0.71 14.30
N THR A 136 -15.84 -0.39 15.01
CA THR A 136 -16.51 -0.65 16.29
C THR A 136 -15.98 0.27 17.40
N ILE A 137 -14.69 0.58 17.41
CA ILE A 137 -14.07 1.51 18.36
C ILE A 137 -14.55 2.94 18.12
N LEU A 138 -14.60 3.39 16.86
CA LEU A 138 -15.10 4.71 16.50
C LEU A 138 -16.59 4.89 16.85
N SER A 139 -17.41 3.86 16.63
CA SER A 139 -18.83 3.92 17.01
C SER A 139 -19.05 3.92 18.54
N ARG A 140 -18.16 3.32 19.31
CA ARG A 140 -18.23 3.37 20.79
C ARG A 140 -17.75 4.70 21.38
N SER A 141 -16.78 5.37 20.75
CA SER A 141 -16.32 6.68 21.24
C SER A 141 -17.25 7.83 20.86
N ALA A 142 -18.19 7.66 19.95
CA ALA A 142 -19.19 8.64 19.59
C ALA A 142 -20.41 8.67 20.56
N TYR A 143 -20.49 7.75 21.53
CA TYR A 143 -21.56 7.67 22.53
C TYR A 143 -21.10 7.97 23.98
N LEU A 144 -19.92 8.55 24.14
CA LEU A 144 -19.41 9.13 25.38
C LEU A 144 -19.36 10.64 25.26
#